data_8be2ba536836ba67aedbe5c30f18fa9e
#
_entry.id   8be2ba536836ba67aedbe5c30f18fa9e
#
_cell.length_a   1.000
_cell.length_b   1.000
_cell.length_c   1.000
_cell.angle_alpha   90.00
_cell.angle_beta   90.00
_cell.angle_gamma   90.00
#
_symmetry.space_group_name_H-M   'P 1'
#
loop_
_entity.id
_entity.type
_entity.pdbx_description
1 polymer ?
#
loop_
_entity_poly.entity_id
_entity_poly.type
_entity_poly.pdbx_seq_one_letter_code
_entity_poly.pdbx_strand_id
1 'polypeptide(L)'
;MDGEAWVIFAAGDWCEAPLINRFVTAATNILACDGALDRCREWGVHPTHVIGDMDSATQEALETFTAQGGQLIQRMDQDQHDLSKALSYANENGATSCIVFGATGGDEQHTWANLLSCAVTAMEIICVSSDLTYRFFRPGTPYSIECQPGSAFSLFALPEAKKIVLSGAKYPLKHSTMAMGSQGLHNECVERTLQLFFEEGRLMMLHPHASVSVEDVNGA
;
A
#
# COMPACT_ATOMS: atom_id res chain seq x y z
N MET A 1 17.57 10.91 -2.24
CA MET A 1 16.56 11.63 -3.06
C MET A 1 15.27 11.49 -2.28
N ASP A 2 14.82 12.60 -1.71
CA ASP A 2 13.56 12.62 -0.98
C ASP A 2 12.44 12.39 -2.01
N GLY A 3 11.93 11.17 -2.06
CA GLY A 3 10.81 10.82 -2.90
C GLY A 3 9.55 11.52 -2.37
N GLU A 4 8.73 12.06 -3.26
CA GLU A 4 7.44 12.63 -2.86
C GLU A 4 6.55 11.54 -2.25
N ALA A 5 5.92 11.84 -1.12
CA ALA A 5 4.98 10.94 -0.47
C ALA A 5 3.67 10.87 -1.26
N TRP A 6 3.32 9.68 -1.74
CA TRP A 6 2.10 9.40 -2.47
C TRP A 6 1.11 8.63 -1.63
N VAL A 7 -0.14 9.09 -1.61
CA VAL A 7 -1.27 8.39 -0.99
C VAL A 7 -2.30 8.09 -2.06
N ILE A 8 -2.75 6.84 -2.12
CA ILE A 8 -3.76 6.38 -3.10
C ILE A 8 -4.98 5.88 -2.35
N PHE A 9 -6.15 6.33 -2.79
CA PHE A 9 -7.45 5.88 -2.28
C PHE A 9 -8.15 5.03 -3.33
N ALA A 10 -8.40 3.76 -2.99
CA ALA A 10 -9.22 2.83 -3.76
C ALA A 10 -10.62 2.68 -3.14
N ALA A 11 -11.53 2.01 -3.84
CA ALA A 11 -12.95 1.94 -3.50
C ALA A 11 -13.31 0.95 -2.37
N GLY A 12 -12.39 0.10 -1.91
CA GLY A 12 -12.60 -0.85 -0.81
C GLY A 12 -12.76 -0.19 0.56
N ASP A 13 -12.67 -0.96 1.64
CA ASP A 13 -12.88 -0.46 2.99
C ASP A 13 -11.69 0.37 3.49
N TRP A 14 -11.99 1.47 4.19
CA TRP A 14 -10.98 2.35 4.77
C TRP A 14 -10.85 2.12 6.28
N CYS A 15 -9.65 2.36 6.81
CA CYS A 15 -9.40 2.37 8.23
C CYS A 15 -9.94 3.66 8.88
N GLU A 16 -9.72 3.82 10.19
CA GLU A 16 -10.20 4.97 10.95
C GLU A 16 -9.62 6.30 10.45
N ALA A 17 -10.44 7.37 10.44
CA ALA A 17 -10.06 8.70 9.99
C ALA A 17 -8.77 9.27 10.64
N PRO A 18 -8.50 9.08 11.96
CA PRO A 18 -7.24 9.55 12.54
C PRO A 18 -5.99 8.96 11.89
N LEU A 19 -6.04 7.69 11.49
CA LEU A 19 -4.93 7.03 10.82
C LEU A 19 -4.75 7.57 9.39
N ILE A 20 -5.84 7.70 8.63
CA ILE A 20 -5.83 8.31 7.29
C ILE A 20 -5.24 9.72 7.33
N ASN A 21 -5.70 10.57 8.27
CA ASN A 21 -5.29 11.96 8.37
C ASN A 21 -3.79 12.12 8.61
N ARG A 22 -3.15 11.21 9.33
CA ARG A 22 -1.68 11.23 9.53
C ARG A 22 -0.93 11.18 8.20
N PHE A 23 -1.37 10.33 7.28
CA PHE A 23 -0.71 10.16 5.98
C PHE A 23 -1.10 11.25 4.98
N VAL A 24 -2.37 11.63 4.95
CA VAL A 24 -2.87 12.70 4.06
C VAL A 24 -2.19 14.04 4.37
N THR A 25 -1.96 14.36 5.65
CA THR A 25 -1.31 15.62 6.04
C THR A 25 0.16 15.68 5.61
N ALA A 26 0.84 14.53 5.52
CA ALA A 26 2.24 14.44 5.11
C ALA A 26 2.42 14.25 3.59
N ALA A 27 1.35 13.90 2.86
CA ALA A 27 1.42 13.60 1.44
C ALA A 27 1.46 14.88 0.59
N THR A 28 2.31 14.87 -0.44
CA THR A 28 2.32 15.89 -1.50
C THR A 28 1.38 15.53 -2.65
N ASN A 29 1.19 14.25 -2.91
CA ASN A 29 0.34 13.74 -3.96
C ASN A 29 -0.72 12.80 -3.36
N ILE A 30 -1.99 13.16 -3.54
CA ILE A 30 -3.14 12.36 -3.10
C ILE A 30 -3.93 12.00 -4.35
N LEU A 31 -3.96 10.71 -4.67
CA LEU A 31 -4.61 10.16 -5.83
C LEU A 31 -5.83 9.35 -5.40
N ALA A 32 -6.99 9.63 -5.96
CA ALA A 32 -8.18 8.81 -5.76
C ALA A 32 -8.51 8.03 -7.04
N CYS A 33 -8.79 6.74 -6.92
CA CYS A 33 -9.54 6.04 -7.97
C CYS A 33 -10.93 6.69 -8.09
N ASP A 34 -11.50 6.73 -9.27
CA ASP A 34 -12.78 7.41 -9.48
C ASP A 34 -13.90 6.89 -8.56
N GLY A 35 -14.00 5.58 -8.36
CA GLY A 35 -14.94 4.98 -7.40
C GLY A 35 -14.69 5.33 -5.91
N ALA A 36 -13.57 5.98 -5.59
CA ALA A 36 -13.27 6.45 -4.25
C ALA A 36 -13.58 7.95 -4.03
N LEU A 37 -13.85 8.71 -5.11
CA LEU A 37 -13.97 10.18 -5.05
C LEU A 37 -15.10 10.65 -4.14
N ASP A 38 -16.29 10.06 -4.24
CA ASP A 38 -17.42 10.43 -3.40
C ASP A 38 -17.12 10.21 -1.92
N ARG A 39 -16.46 9.09 -1.58
CA ARG A 39 -16.02 8.80 -0.20
C ARG A 39 -14.93 9.76 0.28
N CYS A 40 -13.98 10.15 -0.58
CA CYS A 40 -13.01 11.20 -0.23
C CYS A 40 -13.72 12.47 0.22
N ARG A 41 -14.74 12.92 -0.53
CA ARG A 41 -15.54 14.09 -0.21
C ARG A 41 -16.26 13.95 1.15
N GLU A 42 -16.90 12.82 1.40
CA GLU A 42 -17.58 12.52 2.67
C GLU A 42 -16.64 12.55 3.88
N TRP A 43 -15.41 12.09 3.69
CA TRP A 43 -14.41 11.97 4.76
C TRP A 43 -13.50 13.20 4.88
N GLY A 44 -13.73 14.25 4.07
CA GLY A 44 -12.93 15.46 4.08
C GLY A 44 -11.49 15.26 3.57
N VAL A 45 -11.28 14.23 2.77
CA VAL A 45 -10.02 14.00 2.04
C VAL A 45 -10.08 14.81 0.74
N HIS A 46 -9.02 15.56 0.45
CA HIS A 46 -8.93 16.40 -0.75
C HIS A 46 -7.87 15.83 -1.70
N PRO A 47 -8.25 14.95 -2.66
CA PRO A 47 -7.31 14.45 -3.65
C PRO A 47 -6.74 15.58 -4.51
N THR A 48 -5.49 15.43 -4.95
CA THR A 48 -4.89 16.27 -5.98
C THR A 48 -5.24 15.78 -7.38
N HIS A 49 -5.43 14.45 -7.50
CA HIS A 49 -5.73 13.77 -8.76
C HIS A 49 -6.83 12.74 -8.58
N VAL A 50 -7.64 12.54 -9.62
CA VAL A 50 -8.58 11.42 -9.74
C VAL A 50 -8.26 10.65 -11.00
N ILE A 51 -8.22 9.32 -10.91
CA ILE A 51 -7.87 8.42 -12.02
C ILE A 51 -8.89 7.29 -12.18
N GLY A 52 -9.23 6.99 -13.41
CA GLY A 52 -10.18 5.94 -13.80
C GLY A 52 -10.73 6.20 -15.19
N ASP A 53 -11.81 5.50 -15.56
CA ASP A 53 -12.59 5.81 -16.76
C ASP A 53 -13.71 6.83 -16.50
N MET A 54 -13.90 7.21 -15.22
CA MET A 54 -14.85 8.20 -14.70
C MET A 54 -16.31 7.75 -14.74
N ASP A 55 -16.56 6.44 -14.79
CA ASP A 55 -17.92 5.89 -14.79
C ASP A 55 -18.45 5.57 -13.39
N SER A 56 -17.56 5.43 -12.41
CA SER A 56 -17.88 5.08 -11.02
C SER A 56 -18.12 6.28 -10.10
N ALA A 57 -17.63 7.46 -10.45
CA ALA A 57 -17.85 8.69 -9.69
C ALA A 57 -19.13 9.41 -10.14
N THR A 58 -19.80 10.09 -9.21
CA THR A 58 -20.96 10.93 -9.56
C THR A 58 -20.51 12.16 -10.36
N GLN A 59 -21.37 12.60 -11.31
CA GLN A 59 -21.08 13.80 -12.11
C GLN A 59 -20.86 15.03 -11.21
N GLU A 60 -21.64 15.18 -10.14
CA GLU A 60 -21.51 16.27 -9.16
C GLU A 60 -20.15 16.25 -8.47
N ALA A 61 -19.63 15.06 -8.11
CA ALA A 61 -18.32 14.93 -7.48
C ALA A 61 -17.19 15.32 -8.44
N LEU A 62 -17.25 14.89 -9.70
CA LEU A 62 -16.28 15.24 -10.74
C LEU A 62 -16.26 16.76 -11.03
N GLU A 63 -17.44 17.39 -11.16
CA GLU A 63 -17.55 18.83 -11.39
C GLU A 63 -17.02 19.63 -10.20
N THR A 64 -17.39 19.23 -8.98
CA THR A 64 -16.89 19.86 -7.74
C THR A 64 -15.38 19.74 -7.62
N PHE A 65 -14.84 18.55 -7.85
CA PHE A 65 -13.41 18.28 -7.81
C PHE A 65 -12.63 19.15 -8.81
N THR A 66 -13.11 19.23 -10.06
CA THR A 66 -12.49 20.02 -11.10
C THR A 66 -12.58 21.53 -10.80
N ALA A 67 -13.72 22.02 -10.29
CA ALA A 67 -13.90 23.41 -9.89
C ALA A 67 -12.97 23.83 -8.74
N GLN A 68 -12.51 22.88 -7.91
CA GLN A 68 -11.52 23.08 -6.85
C GLN A 68 -10.07 23.02 -7.34
N GLY A 69 -9.84 22.81 -8.66
CA GLY A 69 -8.51 22.74 -9.24
C GLY A 69 -7.90 21.34 -9.28
N GLY A 70 -8.67 20.31 -8.96
CA GLY A 70 -8.23 18.92 -9.04
C GLY A 70 -8.02 18.46 -10.50
N GLN A 71 -7.12 17.50 -10.70
CA GLN A 71 -6.76 16.99 -12.03
C GLN A 71 -7.42 15.64 -12.29
N LEU A 72 -8.17 15.53 -13.39
CA LEU A 72 -8.74 14.28 -13.87
C LEU A 72 -7.75 13.58 -14.82
N ILE A 73 -7.39 12.34 -14.49
CA ILE A 73 -6.50 11.48 -15.27
C ILE A 73 -7.33 10.36 -15.87
N GLN A 74 -7.86 10.59 -17.06
CA GLN A 74 -8.68 9.59 -17.72
C GLN A 74 -7.83 8.46 -18.29
N ARG A 75 -8.10 7.23 -17.91
CA ARG A 75 -7.46 6.00 -18.37
C ARG A 75 -8.54 5.00 -18.82
N MET A 76 -8.72 4.87 -20.12
CA MET A 76 -9.75 4.03 -20.75
C MET A 76 -9.34 2.57 -20.93
N ASP A 77 -8.13 2.19 -20.49
CA ASP A 77 -7.64 0.82 -20.56
C ASP A 77 -8.51 -0.10 -19.70
N GLN A 78 -9.12 -1.11 -20.30
CA GLN A 78 -9.99 -2.07 -19.63
C GLN A 78 -9.24 -3.33 -19.17
N ASP A 79 -7.99 -3.52 -19.57
CA ASP A 79 -7.15 -4.61 -19.08
C ASP A 79 -6.59 -4.34 -17.68
N GLN A 80 -6.76 -3.11 -17.18
CA GLN A 80 -6.32 -2.68 -15.86
C GLN A 80 -7.50 -2.13 -15.05
N HIS A 81 -7.63 -2.59 -13.80
CA HIS A 81 -8.55 -1.96 -12.84
C HIS A 81 -7.94 -0.67 -12.26
N ASP A 82 -8.75 0.16 -11.60
CA ASP A 82 -8.38 1.54 -11.27
C ASP A 82 -7.18 1.66 -10.34
N LEU A 83 -7.03 0.77 -9.35
CA LEU A 83 -5.82 0.79 -8.52
C LEU A 83 -4.56 0.47 -9.34
N SER A 84 -4.61 -0.43 -10.32
CA SER A 84 -3.47 -0.67 -11.23
C SER A 84 -3.13 0.57 -12.04
N LYS A 85 -4.15 1.27 -12.57
CA LYS A 85 -3.97 2.55 -13.28
C LYS A 85 -3.34 3.61 -12.37
N ALA A 86 -3.79 3.68 -11.11
CA ALA A 86 -3.29 4.61 -10.10
C ALA A 86 -1.82 4.34 -9.75
N LEU A 87 -1.46 3.08 -9.50
CA LEU A 87 -0.09 2.67 -9.23
C LEU A 87 0.84 2.94 -10.43
N SER A 88 0.38 2.67 -11.65
CA SER A 88 1.13 2.96 -12.86
C SER A 88 1.38 4.46 -13.01
N TYR A 89 0.34 5.29 -12.81
CA TYR A 89 0.46 6.75 -12.87
C TYR A 89 1.43 7.28 -11.81
N ALA A 90 1.34 6.83 -10.57
CA ALA A 90 2.26 7.24 -9.51
C ALA A 90 3.72 6.89 -9.87
N ASN A 91 3.97 5.67 -10.37
CA ASN A 91 5.30 5.24 -10.78
C ASN A 91 5.83 6.05 -12.00
N GLU A 92 5.00 6.34 -12.99
CA GLU A 92 5.32 7.19 -14.15
C GLU A 92 5.71 8.62 -13.72
N ASN A 93 5.16 9.10 -12.59
CA ASN A 93 5.43 10.43 -12.03
C ASN A 93 6.46 10.42 -10.89
N GLY A 94 7.27 9.37 -10.80
CA GLY A 94 8.46 9.34 -9.94
C GLY A 94 8.22 8.87 -8.50
N ALA A 95 7.03 8.35 -8.18
CA ALA A 95 6.81 7.71 -6.88
C ALA A 95 7.74 6.52 -6.70
N THR A 96 8.42 6.45 -5.56
CA THR A 96 9.23 5.30 -5.14
C THR A 96 8.49 4.43 -4.11
N SER A 97 7.53 5.03 -3.42
CA SER A 97 6.68 4.38 -2.44
C SER A 97 5.27 4.98 -2.45
N CYS A 98 4.27 4.19 -2.06
CA CYS A 98 2.89 4.65 -1.89
C CYS A 98 2.22 4.03 -0.67
N ILE A 99 1.40 4.83 0.02
CA ILE A 99 0.38 4.31 0.94
C ILE A 99 -0.92 4.14 0.17
N VAL A 100 -1.57 3.00 0.33
CA VAL A 100 -2.85 2.69 -0.32
C VAL A 100 -3.92 2.41 0.73
N PHE A 101 -5.00 3.16 0.69
CA PHE A 101 -6.22 2.91 1.46
C PHE A 101 -7.29 2.32 0.55
N GLY A 102 -8.13 1.43 1.08
CA GLY A 102 -9.22 0.81 0.31
C GLY A 102 -8.77 -0.22 -0.72
N ALA A 103 -7.56 -0.79 -0.59
CA ALA A 103 -7.14 -1.91 -1.43
C ALA A 103 -7.89 -3.21 -1.11
N THR A 104 -8.44 -3.33 0.09
CA THR A 104 -9.13 -4.53 0.61
C THR A 104 -10.53 -4.19 1.10
N GLY A 105 -11.36 -5.21 1.33
CA GLY A 105 -12.77 -5.05 1.72
C GLY A 105 -13.71 -4.88 0.51
N GLY A 106 -15.01 -4.95 0.77
CA GLY A 106 -16.01 -4.96 -0.30
C GLY A 106 -15.97 -6.25 -1.13
N ASP A 107 -15.71 -6.15 -2.41
CA ASP A 107 -15.60 -7.29 -3.31
C ASP A 107 -14.26 -8.00 -3.18
N GLU A 108 -14.30 -9.31 -2.88
CA GLU A 108 -13.08 -10.13 -2.71
C GLU A 108 -12.28 -10.30 -4.01
N GLN A 109 -12.91 -10.28 -5.18
CA GLN A 109 -12.22 -10.36 -6.47
C GLN A 109 -11.37 -9.10 -6.69
N HIS A 110 -11.92 -7.93 -6.38
CA HIS A 110 -11.18 -6.67 -6.39
C HIS A 110 -10.07 -6.65 -5.35
N THR A 111 -10.31 -7.15 -4.14
CA THR A 111 -9.26 -7.29 -3.11
C THR A 111 -8.06 -8.08 -3.62
N TRP A 112 -8.29 -9.26 -4.22
CA TRP A 112 -7.22 -10.07 -4.78
C TRP A 112 -6.48 -9.37 -5.93
N ALA A 113 -7.21 -8.77 -6.87
CA ALA A 113 -6.63 -8.03 -7.99
C ALA A 113 -5.76 -6.86 -7.48
N ASN A 114 -6.24 -6.12 -6.49
CA ASN A 114 -5.53 -5.01 -5.86
C ASN A 114 -4.22 -5.45 -5.20
N LEU A 115 -4.25 -6.50 -4.38
CA LEU A 115 -3.05 -7.03 -3.70
C LEU A 115 -2.02 -7.57 -4.70
N LEU A 116 -2.45 -8.26 -5.75
CA LEU A 116 -1.56 -8.72 -6.83
C LEU A 116 -0.94 -7.55 -7.59
N SER A 117 -1.68 -6.49 -7.86
CA SER A 117 -1.14 -5.28 -8.50
C SER A 117 -0.12 -4.58 -7.63
N CYS A 118 -0.36 -4.49 -6.32
CA CYS A 118 0.63 -3.99 -5.37
C CYS A 118 1.90 -4.84 -5.35
N ALA A 119 1.75 -6.17 -5.46
CA ALA A 119 2.89 -7.09 -5.44
C ALA A 119 3.80 -6.95 -6.67
N VAL A 120 3.26 -6.64 -7.85
CA VAL A 120 4.04 -6.58 -9.10
C VAL A 120 4.63 -5.22 -9.43
N THR A 121 4.14 -4.13 -8.83
CA THR A 121 4.68 -2.77 -9.07
C THR A 121 6.16 -2.64 -8.68
N ALA A 122 6.87 -1.68 -9.26
CA ALA A 122 8.27 -1.39 -8.94
C ALA A 122 8.45 -0.58 -7.64
N MET A 123 7.39 -0.02 -7.09
CA MET A 123 7.40 0.80 -5.88
C MET A 123 7.30 -0.03 -4.61
N GLU A 124 7.71 0.52 -3.48
CA GLU A 124 7.34 0.01 -2.17
C GLU A 124 5.89 0.40 -1.87
N ILE A 125 5.05 -0.56 -1.48
CA ILE A 125 3.64 -0.31 -1.21
C ILE A 125 3.29 -0.73 0.21
N ILE A 126 2.53 0.13 0.89
CA ILE A 126 1.90 -0.16 2.17
C ILE A 126 0.39 0.00 2.01
N CYS A 127 -0.36 -1.11 1.99
CA CYS A 127 -1.81 -1.06 2.03
C CYS A 127 -2.30 -1.08 3.48
N VAL A 128 -3.11 -0.10 3.85
CA VAL A 128 -3.70 0.01 5.18
C VAL A 128 -5.19 -0.33 5.07
N SER A 129 -5.58 -1.48 5.63
CA SER A 129 -6.97 -1.94 5.69
C SER A 129 -7.66 -1.49 6.99
N SER A 130 -8.87 -1.97 7.26
CA SER A 130 -9.55 -1.75 8.54
C SER A 130 -8.78 -2.31 9.74
N ASP A 131 -8.12 -3.46 9.57
CA ASP A 131 -7.55 -4.25 10.68
C ASP A 131 -6.04 -4.47 10.58
N LEU A 132 -5.51 -4.56 9.38
CA LEU A 132 -4.13 -4.96 9.11
C LEU A 132 -3.46 -4.04 8.11
N THR A 133 -2.14 -4.04 8.16
CA THR A 133 -1.27 -3.46 7.15
C THR A 133 -0.66 -4.56 6.30
N TYR A 134 -0.68 -4.38 4.98
CA TYR A 134 0.00 -5.22 4.00
C TYR A 134 1.18 -4.42 3.46
N ARG A 135 2.39 -4.86 3.73
CA ARG A 135 3.60 -4.19 3.28
C ARG A 135 4.31 -5.04 2.23
N PHE A 136 4.55 -4.46 1.06
CA PHE A 136 5.20 -5.11 -0.06
C PHE A 136 6.64 -4.60 -0.19
N PHE A 137 7.60 -5.49 -0.04
CA PHE A 137 9.02 -5.17 0.01
C PHE A 137 9.73 -5.41 -1.32
N ARG A 138 10.85 -4.72 -1.51
CA ARG A 138 11.74 -4.82 -2.68
C ARG A 138 13.01 -5.59 -2.33
N PRO A 139 13.54 -6.41 -3.25
CA PRO A 139 14.82 -7.05 -3.05
C PRO A 139 15.96 -6.02 -3.05
N GLY A 140 17.04 -6.34 -2.35
CA GLY A 140 18.26 -5.54 -2.30
C GLY A 140 18.22 -4.33 -1.35
N THR A 141 17.09 -4.06 -0.70
CA THR A 141 16.91 -2.99 0.28
C THR A 141 16.84 -3.56 1.69
N PRO A 142 17.61 -3.05 2.66
CA PRO A 142 17.44 -3.40 4.05
C PRO A 142 16.25 -2.64 4.65
N TYR A 143 15.39 -3.34 5.39
CA TYR A 143 14.22 -2.79 6.06
C TYR A 143 14.34 -2.91 7.56
N SER A 144 13.99 -1.83 8.26
CA SER A 144 13.84 -1.77 9.71
C SER A 144 12.37 -1.48 10.02
N ILE A 145 11.66 -2.44 10.61
CA ILE A 145 10.22 -2.37 10.82
C ILE A 145 9.96 -2.30 12.31
N GLU A 146 9.43 -1.18 12.77
CA GLU A 146 9.03 -1.05 14.17
C GLU A 146 7.88 -2.00 14.49
N CYS A 147 7.95 -2.64 15.64
CA CYS A 147 6.92 -3.56 16.10
C CYS A 147 6.85 -3.59 17.64
N GLN A 148 5.72 -4.03 18.12
CA GLN A 148 5.55 -4.28 19.55
C GLN A 148 5.91 -5.74 19.86
N PRO A 149 6.84 -6.03 20.81
CA PRO A 149 7.11 -7.40 21.24
C PRO A 149 5.82 -8.13 21.65
N GLY A 150 5.67 -9.37 21.16
CA GLY A 150 4.47 -10.17 21.32
C GLY A 150 3.44 -10.01 20.22
N SER A 151 3.55 -9.01 19.33
CA SER A 151 2.63 -8.88 18.20
C SER A 151 2.92 -9.93 17.11
N ALA A 152 1.84 -10.50 16.59
CA ALA A 152 1.91 -11.45 15.48
C ALA A 152 2.09 -10.72 14.15
N PHE A 153 2.83 -11.35 13.25
CA PHE A 153 2.90 -10.95 11.83
C PHE A 153 3.00 -12.20 10.96
N SER A 154 2.75 -12.03 9.67
CA SER A 154 2.95 -13.10 8.69
C SER A 154 3.79 -12.58 7.53
N LEU A 155 4.70 -13.42 6.99
CA LEU A 155 5.54 -13.10 5.86
C LEU A 155 5.28 -14.10 4.73
N PHE A 156 4.99 -13.60 3.53
CA PHE A 156 4.68 -14.41 2.35
C PHE A 156 5.60 -14.06 1.18
N ALA A 157 6.04 -15.07 0.44
CA ALA A 157 6.75 -14.89 -0.82
C ALA A 157 5.79 -14.89 -2.01
N LEU A 158 6.04 -14.04 -3.02
CA LEU A 158 5.17 -13.83 -4.18
C LEU A 158 5.99 -13.78 -5.50
N PRO A 159 6.14 -14.87 -6.26
CA PRO A 159 5.85 -16.27 -5.89
C PRO A 159 7.00 -16.92 -5.10
N GLU A 160 8.16 -16.34 -5.09
CA GLU A 160 9.38 -16.82 -4.41
C GLU A 160 10.20 -15.62 -3.91
N ALA A 161 10.96 -15.82 -2.83
CA ALA A 161 12.01 -14.90 -2.41
C ALA A 161 13.22 -15.68 -1.88
N LYS A 162 14.44 -15.16 -2.16
CA LYS A 162 15.69 -15.86 -1.86
C LYS A 162 16.62 -15.03 -1.02
N LYS A 163 17.47 -15.76 -0.28
CA LYS A 163 18.47 -15.20 0.62
C LYS A 163 17.87 -14.25 1.65
N ILE A 164 16.72 -14.64 2.20
CA ILE A 164 15.99 -13.87 3.19
C ILE A 164 16.73 -13.94 4.51
N VAL A 165 17.00 -12.77 5.08
CA VAL A 165 17.47 -12.58 6.46
C VAL A 165 16.39 -11.85 7.20
N LEU A 166 15.89 -12.43 8.30
CA LEU A 166 14.91 -11.83 9.20
C LEU A 166 15.40 -12.01 10.63
N SER A 167 15.54 -10.92 11.37
CA SER A 167 15.85 -10.94 12.81
C SER A 167 14.82 -10.13 13.60
N GLY A 168 14.87 -10.23 14.95
CA GLY A 168 13.86 -9.65 15.85
C GLY A 168 12.56 -10.46 15.94
N ALA A 169 12.49 -11.60 15.25
CA ALA A 169 11.35 -12.49 15.19
C ALA A 169 11.60 -13.80 15.94
N LYS A 170 10.55 -14.42 16.47
CA LYS A 170 10.58 -15.73 17.15
C LYS A 170 11.10 -16.85 16.24
N TYR A 171 10.73 -16.78 14.95
CA TYR A 171 11.24 -17.68 13.91
C TYR A 171 12.07 -16.86 12.92
N PRO A 172 13.37 -16.61 13.23
CA PRO A 172 14.25 -15.82 12.36
C PRO A 172 14.64 -16.62 11.12
N LEU A 173 14.99 -15.90 10.04
CA LEU A 173 15.47 -16.49 8.79
C LEU A 173 16.95 -16.13 8.58
N LYS A 174 17.73 -17.09 8.08
CA LYS A 174 19.18 -16.93 7.80
C LYS A 174 19.48 -17.40 6.39
N HIS A 175 19.55 -16.47 5.44
CA HIS A 175 19.76 -16.74 4.01
C HIS A 175 18.78 -17.78 3.45
N SER A 176 17.53 -17.74 3.92
CA SER A 176 16.50 -18.72 3.59
C SER A 176 15.86 -18.42 2.24
N THR A 177 15.28 -19.44 1.62
CA THR A 177 14.39 -19.32 0.47
C THR A 177 12.96 -19.61 0.92
N MET A 178 12.01 -18.80 0.48
CA MET A 178 10.57 -19.02 0.68
C MET A 178 9.89 -19.09 -0.68
N ALA A 179 9.07 -20.12 -0.86
CA ALA A 179 8.11 -20.19 -1.97
C ALA A 179 6.75 -19.68 -1.52
N MET A 180 5.86 -19.41 -2.49
CA MET A 180 4.47 -19.06 -2.21
C MET A 180 3.78 -20.17 -1.43
N GLY A 181 3.20 -19.82 -0.27
CA GLY A 181 2.55 -20.77 0.65
C GLY A 181 2.42 -20.21 2.06
N SER A 182 2.13 -21.07 3.03
CA SER A 182 1.86 -20.69 4.42
C SER A 182 3.09 -20.74 5.36
N GLN A 183 4.29 -20.93 4.83
CA GLN A 183 5.53 -21.14 5.60
C GLN A 183 5.83 -20.02 6.61
N GLY A 184 5.52 -18.78 6.29
CA GLY A 184 5.76 -17.61 7.15
C GLY A 184 4.54 -17.13 7.94
N LEU A 185 3.49 -17.96 8.05
CA LEU A 185 2.27 -17.62 8.77
C LEU A 185 2.48 -17.57 10.28
N HIS A 186 1.93 -16.55 10.97
CA HIS A 186 1.90 -16.40 12.43
C HIS A 186 3.29 -16.44 13.10
N ASN A 187 4.23 -15.67 12.58
CA ASN A 187 5.45 -15.34 13.32
C ASN A 187 5.13 -14.30 14.42
N GLU A 188 6.07 -14.03 15.31
CA GLU A 188 5.90 -13.14 16.46
C GLU A 188 7.13 -12.21 16.57
N CYS A 189 6.91 -10.93 16.81
CA CYS A 189 7.97 -9.99 17.13
C CYS A 189 8.50 -10.28 18.53
N VAL A 190 9.80 -10.48 18.71
CA VAL A 190 10.44 -10.65 20.03
C VAL A 190 11.26 -9.43 20.44
N GLU A 191 11.60 -8.58 19.49
CA GLU A 191 12.26 -7.30 19.68
C GLU A 191 11.35 -6.14 19.25
N ARG A 192 11.74 -4.90 19.53
CA ARG A 192 11.00 -3.70 19.11
C ARG A 192 11.15 -3.39 17.64
N THR A 193 12.06 -4.08 16.96
CA THR A 193 12.36 -3.85 15.54
C THR A 193 12.63 -5.19 14.87
N LEU A 194 11.95 -5.42 13.75
CA LEU A 194 12.31 -6.48 12.81
C LEU A 194 13.32 -5.92 11.80
N GLN A 195 14.39 -6.65 11.54
CA GLN A 195 15.30 -6.37 10.43
C GLN A 195 15.04 -7.38 9.33
N LEU A 196 14.73 -6.90 8.15
CA LEU A 196 14.44 -7.73 6.97
C LEU A 196 15.33 -7.33 5.80
N PHE A 197 15.94 -8.32 5.18
CA PHE A 197 16.65 -8.16 3.91
C PHE A 197 16.46 -9.41 3.04
N PHE A 198 16.44 -9.27 1.74
CA PHE A 198 16.44 -10.38 0.78
C PHE A 198 17.01 -9.92 -0.57
N GLU A 199 17.57 -10.84 -1.34
CA GLU A 199 18.28 -10.48 -2.58
C GLU A 199 17.42 -10.63 -3.83
N GLU A 200 16.50 -11.59 -3.87
CA GLU A 200 15.70 -11.90 -5.06
C GLU A 200 14.24 -12.15 -4.71
N GLY A 201 13.36 -11.84 -5.65
CA GLY A 201 11.94 -12.13 -5.55
C GLY A 201 11.12 -11.02 -4.92
N ARG A 202 10.03 -11.37 -4.25
CA ARG A 202 9.11 -10.43 -3.61
C ARG A 202 8.60 -10.99 -2.29
N LEU A 203 8.47 -10.11 -1.30
CA LEU A 203 7.90 -10.43 0.00
C LEU A 203 6.74 -9.49 0.31
N MET A 204 5.71 -10.05 0.94
CA MET A 204 4.60 -9.32 1.53
C MET A 204 4.53 -9.68 3.02
N MET A 205 4.41 -8.68 3.88
CA MET A 205 4.18 -8.86 5.32
C MET A 205 2.78 -8.35 5.67
N LEU A 206 2.09 -9.09 6.53
CA LEU A 206 0.86 -8.68 7.18
C LEU A 206 1.15 -8.46 8.67
N HIS A 207 0.80 -7.30 9.19
CA HIS A 207 1.01 -6.95 10.60
C HIS A 207 -0.03 -5.93 11.09
N PRO A 208 -0.24 -5.76 12.42
CA PRO A 208 -1.14 -4.75 12.97
C PRO A 208 -0.71 -3.31 12.64
N HIS A 209 -1.66 -2.38 12.57
CA HIS A 209 -1.42 -0.95 12.26
C HIS A 209 -0.47 -0.23 13.20
N ALA A 210 -0.33 -0.66 14.45
CA ALA A 210 0.53 -0.02 15.45
C ALA A 210 2.01 0.09 15.01
N SER A 211 2.39 -0.62 13.97
CA SER A 211 3.74 -0.66 13.41
C SER A 211 3.93 0.23 12.16
N VAL A 212 2.93 1.03 11.80
CA VAL A 212 3.03 1.92 10.60
C VAL A 212 3.28 3.35 11.04
N SER A 213 4.42 3.91 10.63
CA SER A 213 4.77 5.32 10.85
C SER A 213 4.76 6.11 9.54
N VAL A 214 4.67 7.44 9.64
CA VAL A 214 4.78 8.34 8.47
C VAL A 214 6.20 8.29 7.90
N GLU A 215 7.20 7.97 8.70
CA GLU A 215 8.59 7.82 8.29
C GLU A 215 8.79 6.63 7.34
N ASP A 216 7.92 5.60 7.45
CA ASP A 216 7.88 4.47 6.50
C ASP A 216 7.53 4.89 5.06
N VAL A 217 6.93 6.07 4.87
CA VAL A 217 6.50 6.58 3.55
C VAL A 217 7.55 7.46 2.90
N ASN A 218 8.35 8.15 3.72
CA ASN A 218 9.31 9.15 3.22
C ASN A 218 10.66 8.56 2.82
N GLY A 219 10.77 7.23 2.84
CA GLY A 219 11.99 6.52 2.46
C GLY A 219 13.17 6.85 3.39
N ALA A 220 13.67 5.86 4.09
CA ALA A 220 14.95 5.97 4.77
C ALA A 220 16.10 6.15 3.77
#